data_612f7ac08a89ec4bab6f6424418e2ddd
#
_entry.id   612f7ac08a89ec4bab6f6424418e2ddd
#
_cell.length_a   1.000
_cell.length_b   1.000
_cell.length_c   1.000
_cell.angle_alpha   90.00
_cell.angle_beta   90.00
_cell.angle_gamma   90.00
#
_symmetry.space_group_name_H-M   'P 1'
#
loop_
_entity.id
_entity.type
_entity.pdbx_description
1 polymer ?
#
loop_
_entity_poly.entity_id
_entity_poly.type
_entity_poly.pdbx_seq_one_letter_code
_entity_poly.pdbx_strand_id
1 'polypeptide(L)'
;MGKFVVIVLDGFGVGAMPDVPQVRPADCGANTCIHIFERTPDLKLPNLASLGLANIVGREFPGLPFAPNATFGRAMLMHDGADTFFGHQEIMGTHPAKPFGEPICNKIEKIKQTLEEAGYHVRYYTGTSGKRLLIVNEA
;
A
#
# COMPACT_ATOMS: atom_id res chain seq x y z
N MET A 1 28.45 -17.84 -1.70
CA MET A 1 27.46 -16.91 -2.29
C MET A 1 26.47 -16.51 -1.22
N GLY A 2 26.36 -15.24 -0.85
CA GLY A 2 25.39 -14.75 0.15
C GLY A 2 23.97 -14.84 -0.40
N LYS A 3 23.01 -15.19 0.46
CA LYS A 3 21.57 -15.13 0.13
C LYS A 3 21.00 -13.83 0.68
N PHE A 4 20.18 -13.14 -0.09
CA PHE A 4 19.42 -11.97 0.32
C PHE A 4 17.93 -12.28 0.24
N VAL A 5 17.19 -11.95 1.28
CA VAL A 5 15.74 -12.22 1.37
C VAL A 5 15.04 -10.90 1.71
N VAL A 6 14.04 -10.55 0.93
CA VAL A 6 13.14 -9.43 1.23
C VAL A 6 11.78 -10.00 1.62
N ILE A 7 11.26 -9.56 2.75
CA ILE A 7 9.91 -9.88 3.21
C ILE A 7 9.11 -8.59 3.24
N VAL A 8 8.07 -8.51 2.42
CA VAL A 8 7.17 -7.35 2.35
C VAL A 8 5.92 -7.65 3.15
N LEU A 9 5.61 -6.80 4.13
CA LEU A 9 4.34 -6.81 4.83
C LEU A 9 3.39 -5.86 4.11
N ASP A 10 2.65 -6.40 3.15
CA ASP A 10 1.74 -5.60 2.33
C ASP A 10 0.60 -4.98 3.16
N GLY A 11 0.27 -3.72 2.87
CA GLY A 11 -0.72 -2.97 3.62
C GLY A 11 -0.32 -2.55 5.05
N PHE A 12 0.91 -2.86 5.49
CA PHE A 12 1.38 -2.54 6.84
C PHE A 12 2.28 -1.29 6.84
N GLY A 13 1.67 -0.12 6.71
CA GLY A 13 2.38 1.16 6.66
C GLY A 13 2.83 1.65 8.04
N VAL A 14 4.00 2.29 8.07
CA VAL A 14 4.62 2.88 9.28
C VAL A 14 4.66 4.42 9.24
N GLY A 15 3.80 5.02 8.46
CA GLY A 15 3.65 6.46 8.30
C GLY A 15 3.39 6.87 6.85
N ALA A 16 3.02 8.13 6.68
CA ALA A 16 2.74 8.71 5.38
C ALA A 16 3.99 9.38 4.79
N MET A 17 4.05 9.44 3.46
CA MET A 17 5.04 10.20 2.73
C MET A 17 4.81 11.72 2.89
N PRO A 18 5.85 12.57 2.75
CA PRO A 18 5.72 14.03 2.88
C PRO A 18 4.80 14.68 1.84
N ASP A 19 4.62 14.05 0.68
CA ASP A 19 3.77 14.54 -0.42
C ASP A 19 2.28 14.22 -0.25
N VAL A 20 1.92 13.41 0.75
CA VAL A 20 0.52 13.00 1.01
C VAL A 20 -0.46 14.17 1.11
N PRO A 21 -0.12 15.31 1.78
CA PRO A 21 -1.04 16.45 1.84
C PRO A 21 -1.43 16.98 0.46
N GLN A 22 -0.55 16.86 -0.54
CA GLN A 22 -0.77 17.34 -1.91
C GLN A 22 -1.47 16.30 -2.79
N VAL A 23 -1.07 15.02 -2.66
CA VAL A 23 -1.53 13.96 -3.58
C VAL A 23 -2.74 13.19 -3.07
N ARG A 24 -2.88 13.06 -1.75
CA ARG A 24 -4.00 12.35 -1.10
C ARG A 24 -4.31 12.92 0.29
N PRO A 25 -4.88 14.12 0.40
CA PRO A 25 -5.13 14.78 1.69
C PRO A 25 -5.93 13.93 2.69
N ALA A 26 -6.79 13.03 2.20
CA ALA A 26 -7.56 12.11 3.04
C ALA A 26 -6.70 11.07 3.80
N ASP A 27 -5.47 10.84 3.35
CA ASP A 27 -4.53 9.90 3.97
C ASP A 27 -3.54 10.60 4.91
N CYS A 28 -3.71 11.89 5.18
CA CYS A 28 -2.89 12.59 6.18
C CYS A 28 -3.02 11.91 7.55
N GLY A 29 -1.87 11.59 8.16
CA GLY A 29 -1.82 10.88 9.43
C GLY A 29 -1.96 9.35 9.31
N ALA A 30 -1.99 8.79 8.10
CA ALA A 30 -2.04 7.36 7.88
C ALA A 30 -0.81 6.68 8.52
N ASN A 31 -1.07 5.73 9.42
CA ASN A 31 -0.06 4.86 10.03
C ASN A 31 -0.73 3.58 10.53
N THR A 32 -0.76 2.58 9.67
CA THR A 32 -1.45 1.31 9.95
C THR A 32 -0.88 0.64 11.19
N CYS A 33 0.44 0.67 11.38
CA CYS A 33 1.10 0.07 12.53
C CYS A 33 0.60 0.69 13.85
N ILE A 34 0.65 2.02 13.97
CA ILE A 34 0.18 2.72 15.18
C ILE A 34 -1.30 2.41 15.44
N HIS A 35 -2.16 2.51 14.43
CA HIS A 35 -3.59 2.30 14.59
C HIS A 35 -3.94 0.85 15.00
N ILE A 36 -3.18 -0.15 14.53
CA ILE A 36 -3.36 -1.54 14.96
C ILE A 36 -3.02 -1.68 16.45
N PHE A 37 -1.86 -1.19 16.89
CA PHE A 37 -1.45 -1.31 18.30
C PHE A 37 -2.33 -0.50 19.25
N GLU A 38 -2.86 0.63 18.84
CA GLU A 38 -3.81 1.41 19.62
C GLU A 38 -5.16 0.69 19.80
N ARG A 39 -5.60 -0.06 18.79
CA ARG A 39 -6.86 -0.83 18.84
C ARG A 39 -6.70 -2.21 19.45
N THR A 40 -5.49 -2.74 19.48
CA THR A 40 -5.19 -4.09 19.96
C THR A 40 -4.00 -4.04 20.91
N PRO A 41 -4.16 -3.48 22.11
CA PRO A 41 -3.03 -3.24 23.04
C PRO A 41 -2.36 -4.54 23.52
N ASP A 42 -3.06 -5.67 23.48
CA ASP A 42 -2.53 -6.98 23.87
C ASP A 42 -1.75 -7.69 22.74
N LEU A 43 -1.70 -7.11 21.55
CA LEU A 43 -0.96 -7.67 20.42
C LEU A 43 0.53 -7.70 20.72
N LYS A 44 1.14 -8.88 20.57
CA LYS A 44 2.58 -9.10 20.77
C LYS A 44 3.21 -9.59 19.48
N LEU A 45 4.21 -8.88 19.02
CA LEU A 45 4.98 -9.20 17.82
C LEU A 45 6.49 -9.27 18.15
N PRO A 46 6.94 -10.27 18.94
CA PRO A 46 8.30 -10.29 19.49
C PRO A 46 9.38 -10.31 18.40
N ASN A 47 9.15 -10.99 17.29
CA ASN A 47 10.11 -11.02 16.19
C ASN A 47 10.23 -9.67 15.49
N LEU A 48 9.11 -8.99 15.22
CA LEU A 48 9.14 -7.66 14.63
C LEU A 48 9.69 -6.61 15.60
N ALA A 49 9.42 -6.78 16.91
CA ALA A 49 10.02 -5.94 17.94
C ALA A 49 11.55 -6.07 17.93
N SER A 50 12.09 -7.31 17.92
CA SER A 50 13.54 -7.55 17.88
C SER A 50 14.20 -7.03 16.60
N LEU A 51 13.46 -6.94 15.50
CA LEU A 51 13.89 -6.35 14.23
C LEU A 51 13.79 -4.81 14.20
N GLY A 52 13.29 -4.18 15.26
CA GLY A 52 13.27 -2.72 15.40
C GLY A 52 12.01 -2.03 14.86
N LEU A 53 10.87 -2.72 14.79
CA LEU A 53 9.64 -2.10 14.32
C LEU A 53 9.23 -0.88 15.14
N ALA A 54 9.33 -0.93 16.48
CA ALA A 54 9.08 0.24 17.34
C ALA A 54 10.02 1.41 17.02
N ASN A 55 11.30 1.10 16.74
CA ASN A 55 12.30 2.10 16.37
C ASN A 55 11.95 2.80 15.04
N ILE A 56 11.46 2.04 14.05
CA ILE A 56 10.99 2.59 12.77
C ILE A 56 9.80 3.51 12.99
N VAL A 57 8.82 3.06 13.79
CA VAL A 57 7.59 3.83 14.12
C VAL A 57 7.90 5.05 14.97
N GLY A 58 8.96 4.98 15.81
CA GLY A 58 9.35 6.03 16.76
C GLY A 58 8.50 6.04 18.04
N ARG A 59 7.79 4.95 18.32
CA ARG A 59 6.92 4.82 19.49
C ARG A 59 6.88 3.37 20.00
N GLU A 60 6.91 3.19 21.30
CA GLU A 60 6.70 1.91 21.96
C GLU A 60 5.23 1.64 22.25
N PHE A 61 4.89 0.35 22.29
CA PHE A 61 3.60 -0.17 22.75
C PHE A 61 3.86 -1.35 23.70
N PRO A 62 2.90 -1.76 24.55
CA PRO A 62 3.10 -2.86 25.50
C PRO A 62 3.63 -4.15 24.89
N GLY A 63 3.24 -4.44 23.64
CA GLY A 63 3.69 -5.63 22.88
C GLY A 63 4.81 -5.35 21.87
N LEU A 64 5.33 -4.12 21.82
CA LEU A 64 6.30 -3.69 20.82
C LEU A 64 7.31 -2.69 21.43
N PRO A 65 8.29 -3.17 22.23
CA PRO A 65 9.33 -2.32 22.80
C PRO A 65 10.39 -1.92 21.76
N PHE A 66 11.18 -0.89 22.06
CA PHE A 66 12.37 -0.57 21.28
C PHE A 66 13.41 -1.69 21.34
N ALA A 67 14.09 -1.90 20.22
CA ALA A 67 15.20 -2.86 20.11
C ALA A 67 16.52 -2.10 20.02
N PRO A 68 17.37 -2.13 21.09
CA PRO A 68 18.59 -1.33 21.13
C PRO A 68 19.65 -1.76 20.11
N ASN A 69 19.61 -3.01 19.68
CA ASN A 69 20.59 -3.60 18.76
C ASN A 69 20.06 -3.83 17.33
N ALA A 70 18.85 -3.36 17.04
CA ALA A 70 18.29 -3.54 15.69
C ALA A 70 18.92 -2.56 14.70
N THR A 71 19.19 -3.06 13.49
CA THR A 71 19.51 -2.21 12.35
C THR A 71 18.23 -1.94 11.59
N PHE A 72 17.84 -0.69 11.47
CA PHE A 72 16.60 -0.28 10.82
C PHE A 72 16.82 1.02 10.04
N GLY A 73 15.87 1.32 9.16
CA GLY A 73 15.88 2.55 8.39
C GLY A 73 14.53 2.81 7.74
N ARG A 74 14.40 4.00 7.17
CA ARG A 74 13.25 4.40 6.36
C ARG A 74 13.76 4.77 4.98
N ALA A 75 13.05 4.33 3.96
CA ALA A 75 13.26 4.75 2.59
C ALA A 75 12.01 5.47 2.10
N MET A 76 12.21 6.50 1.30
CA MET A 76 11.12 7.20 0.62
C MET A 76 10.91 6.58 -0.76
N LEU A 77 9.66 6.56 -1.21
CA LEU A 77 9.35 6.27 -2.61
C LEU A 77 9.94 7.37 -3.49
N MET A 78 10.42 6.99 -4.66
CA MET A 78 10.98 7.96 -5.64
C MET A 78 9.94 8.49 -6.61
N HIS A 79 8.83 7.76 -6.80
CA HIS A 79 7.72 8.23 -7.62
C HIS A 79 6.76 9.10 -6.80
N ASP A 80 6.14 10.08 -7.44
CA ASP A 80 5.09 10.89 -6.84
C ASP A 80 3.78 10.11 -6.76
N GLY A 81 3.03 10.30 -5.68
CA GLY A 81 1.70 9.74 -5.52
C GLY A 81 1.67 8.41 -4.76
N ALA A 82 0.46 7.92 -4.52
CA ALA A 82 0.22 6.69 -3.77
C ALA A 82 -0.12 5.55 -4.74
N ASP A 83 0.91 4.86 -5.23
CA ASP A 83 0.76 3.70 -6.11
C ASP A 83 1.56 2.51 -5.58
N THR A 84 0.84 1.49 -5.13
CA THR A 84 1.43 0.28 -4.55
C THR A 84 2.25 -0.51 -5.57
N PHE A 85 1.81 -0.57 -6.82
CA PHE A 85 2.51 -1.32 -7.87
C PHE A 85 3.90 -0.74 -8.15
N PHE A 86 3.99 0.58 -8.28
CA PHE A 86 5.28 1.26 -8.48
C PHE A 86 6.17 1.17 -7.24
N GLY A 87 5.59 1.27 -6.03
CA GLY A 87 6.34 1.08 -4.79
C GLY A 87 6.99 -0.31 -4.69
N HIS A 88 6.27 -1.37 -5.08
CA HIS A 88 6.86 -2.72 -5.13
C HIS A 88 7.97 -2.85 -6.18
N GLN A 89 7.85 -2.19 -7.32
CA GLN A 89 8.90 -2.17 -8.33
C GLN A 89 10.16 -1.45 -7.82
N GLU A 90 10.01 -0.35 -7.09
CA GLU A 90 11.15 0.36 -6.49
C GLU A 90 11.90 -0.49 -5.46
N ILE A 91 11.18 -1.28 -4.64
CA ILE A 91 11.81 -2.24 -3.72
C ILE A 91 12.69 -3.23 -4.47
N MET A 92 12.34 -3.57 -5.70
CA MET A 92 13.13 -4.46 -6.58
C MET A 92 14.21 -3.72 -7.37
N GLY A 93 14.41 -2.43 -7.13
CA GLY A 93 15.47 -1.63 -7.74
C GLY A 93 15.13 -1.02 -9.11
N THR A 94 13.86 -0.99 -9.49
CA THR A 94 13.42 -0.31 -10.71
C THR A 94 13.12 1.17 -10.43
N HIS A 95 13.12 1.98 -11.48
CA HIS A 95 12.73 3.39 -11.44
C HIS A 95 11.48 3.57 -12.29
N PRO A 96 10.28 3.38 -11.72
CA PRO A 96 9.04 3.51 -12.46
C PRO A 96 8.83 4.97 -12.89
N ALA A 97 8.21 5.15 -14.04
CA ALA A 97 7.75 6.46 -14.48
C ALA A 97 6.62 6.97 -13.57
N LYS A 98 6.30 8.25 -13.66
CA LYS A 98 5.17 8.84 -12.90
C LYS A 98 3.89 8.03 -13.14
N PRO A 99 3.17 7.63 -12.08
CA PRO A 99 1.94 6.89 -12.23
C PRO A 99 0.93 7.66 -13.08
N PHE A 100 0.36 6.97 -14.05
CA PHE A 100 -0.79 7.48 -14.78
C PHE A 100 -2.04 6.88 -14.14
N GLY A 101 -2.61 7.57 -13.16
CA GLY A 101 -3.82 7.15 -12.46
C GLY A 101 -5.04 7.88 -13.02
N GLU A 102 -5.96 7.16 -13.62
CA GLU A 102 -7.27 7.66 -13.98
C GLU A 102 -8.35 6.71 -13.46
N PRO A 103 -9.40 7.21 -12.78
CA PRO A 103 -10.49 6.36 -12.34
C PRO A 103 -11.10 5.60 -13.53
N ILE A 104 -11.28 4.29 -13.38
CA ILE A 104 -11.79 3.41 -14.44
C ILE A 104 -13.14 3.89 -15.03
N CYS A 105 -13.95 4.56 -14.21
CA CYS A 105 -15.22 5.13 -14.64
C CYS A 105 -15.10 6.20 -15.74
N ASN A 106 -13.96 6.87 -15.86
CA ASN A 106 -13.75 7.89 -16.88
C ASN A 106 -13.57 7.26 -18.28
N LYS A 107 -13.22 5.97 -18.32
CA LYS A 107 -12.98 5.23 -19.57
C LYS A 107 -13.77 3.94 -19.66
N ILE A 108 -14.81 3.81 -18.84
CA ILE A 108 -15.55 2.56 -18.72
C ILE A 108 -16.15 2.09 -20.04
N GLU A 109 -16.69 2.99 -20.86
CA GLU A 109 -17.29 2.64 -22.14
C GLU A 109 -16.25 2.08 -23.12
N LYS A 110 -15.06 2.71 -23.18
CA LYS A 110 -13.97 2.21 -24.01
C LYS A 110 -13.45 0.85 -23.52
N ILE A 111 -13.29 0.68 -22.22
CA ILE A 111 -12.85 -0.58 -21.61
C ILE A 111 -13.86 -1.68 -21.90
N LYS A 112 -15.15 -1.39 -21.68
CA LYS A 112 -16.24 -2.31 -21.95
C LYS A 112 -16.23 -2.75 -23.41
N GLN A 113 -16.22 -1.81 -24.35
CA GLN A 113 -16.19 -2.09 -25.79
C GLN A 113 -14.98 -2.98 -26.15
N THR A 114 -13.77 -2.64 -25.67
CA THR A 114 -12.57 -3.42 -25.98
C THR A 114 -12.67 -4.86 -25.49
N LEU A 115 -13.24 -5.07 -24.29
CA LEU A 115 -13.42 -6.40 -23.73
C LEU A 115 -14.52 -7.19 -24.45
N GLU A 116 -15.62 -6.54 -24.83
CA GLU A 116 -16.71 -7.17 -25.58
C GLU A 116 -16.25 -7.57 -27.00
N GLU A 117 -15.44 -6.73 -27.67
CA GLU A 117 -14.81 -7.05 -28.96
C GLU A 117 -13.82 -8.23 -28.83
N ALA A 118 -13.23 -8.43 -27.67
CA ALA A 118 -12.38 -9.59 -27.36
C ALA A 118 -13.17 -10.85 -26.94
N GLY A 119 -14.50 -10.80 -26.93
CA GLY A 119 -15.37 -11.94 -26.65
C GLY A 119 -15.77 -12.10 -25.19
N TYR A 120 -15.62 -11.08 -24.35
CA TYR A 120 -16.03 -11.14 -22.95
C TYR A 120 -17.40 -10.51 -22.73
N HIS A 121 -18.16 -11.04 -21.76
CA HIS A 121 -19.34 -10.37 -21.24
C HIS A 121 -18.95 -9.40 -20.14
N VAL A 122 -19.30 -8.12 -20.29
CA VAL A 122 -18.90 -7.06 -19.35
C VAL A 122 -20.13 -6.41 -18.74
N ARG A 123 -20.16 -6.37 -17.39
CA ARG A 123 -21.18 -5.64 -16.61
C ARG A 123 -20.52 -4.64 -15.69
N TYR A 124 -21.04 -3.43 -15.68
CA TYR A 124 -20.56 -2.37 -14.81
C TYR A 124 -21.67 -1.86 -13.91
N TYR A 125 -21.40 -1.81 -12.61
CA TYR A 125 -22.34 -1.36 -11.60
C TYR A 125 -21.77 -0.18 -10.81
N THR A 126 -22.62 0.81 -10.57
CA THR A 126 -22.32 1.91 -9.66
C THR A 126 -23.27 1.80 -8.47
N GLY A 127 -22.72 1.55 -7.30
CA GLY A 127 -23.50 1.50 -6.06
C GLY A 127 -23.77 2.89 -5.49
N THR A 128 -24.77 2.99 -4.62
CA THR A 128 -25.19 4.23 -3.96
C THR A 128 -24.10 4.85 -3.07
N SER A 129 -23.12 4.06 -2.60
CA SER A 129 -21.99 4.49 -1.77
C SER A 129 -20.76 4.90 -2.60
N GLY A 130 -20.88 5.11 -3.90
CA GLY A 130 -19.76 5.39 -4.80
C GLY A 130 -18.88 4.17 -5.12
N LYS A 131 -19.22 2.99 -4.60
CA LYS A 131 -18.56 1.73 -4.97
C LYS A 131 -18.87 1.39 -6.42
N ARG A 132 -17.84 0.95 -7.14
CA ARG A 132 -17.93 0.58 -8.55
C ARG A 132 -17.42 -0.84 -8.72
N LEU A 133 -18.11 -1.61 -9.55
CA LEU A 133 -17.79 -3.01 -9.80
C LEU A 133 -17.84 -3.27 -11.30
N LEU A 134 -16.73 -3.75 -11.84
CA LEU A 134 -16.66 -4.29 -13.20
C LEU A 134 -16.59 -5.82 -13.11
N ILE A 135 -17.55 -6.48 -13.72
CA ILE A 135 -17.59 -7.94 -13.83
C ILE A 135 -17.26 -8.30 -15.28
N VAL A 136 -16.30 -9.17 -15.46
CA VAL A 136 -15.87 -9.70 -16.77
C VAL A 136 -15.94 -11.22 -16.68
N ASN A 137 -16.74 -11.81 -17.55
CA ASN A 137 -16.89 -13.28 -17.67
C ASN A 137 -16.52 -13.71 -19.10
N GLU A 138 -16.06 -14.92 -19.25
CA GLU A 138 -15.97 -15.55 -20.56
C GLU A 138 -17.38 -15.64 -21.17
N ALA A 139 -17.45 -15.46 -22.49
CA ALA A 139 -18.71 -15.54 -23.25
C ALA A 139 -19.14 -17.00 -23.44
#